data_1a0e6a17917e0f708d6ba4ce96988e1b
#
_entry.id   1a0e6a17917e0f708d6ba4ce96988e1b
#
_cell.length_a   1.000
_cell.length_b   1.000
_cell.length_c   1.000
_cell.angle_alpha   90.00
_cell.angle_beta   90.00
_cell.angle_gamma   90.00
#
_symmetry.space_group_name_H-M   'P 1'
#
loop_
_entity.id
_entity.type
_entity.pdbx_description
1 polymer ?
#
loop_
_entity_poly.entity_id
_entity_poly.type
_entity_poly.pdbx_seq_one_letter_code
_entity_poly.pdbx_strand_id
1 'polypeptide(L)'
;MLIENHPVIPPPAARTHDPRSARPVLAASTDALPNIADTDAEAALTQAVQAAIANGQRLRIAGGDSKHFYGEPPEPSQALLDMRGHSGILSYEPSELVITARTGTPLAALEALLAQHGQCLPFEPPHFGASPSYATVGGMVASGLSGPARASAGAVRDYVLGCKFINGRGEVLTFGGQVMKNVAGYDVSRLMVGALGTLGVLLEVSLKVLPVPPGEATLRFACSQKDALQWLNTWGGQPLPLNASCWLEEPVQTDGLGNNANSLTTTATGTLYLRLRGAIAAVEAACTSLIKSHSGQRLENTPAIAADWHALRDQHLPWFAERRADQDLWRLSVPQTTPVLDLPEPPLVEWHGGQRWVRTDAGAGSALRKTAAAAGGHATLFIAARAGDSGPVARFDALKPPLDRIHRQLKAEFDPAGIFNQGRLYPGF
;
A
#
# COMPACT_ATOMS: atom_id res chain seq x y z
N MET A 1 -19.25 -0.07 -9.54
CA MET A 1 -19.04 -0.39 -10.93
C MET A 1 -17.58 -0.13 -11.24
N LEU A 2 -16.76 -1.16 -11.14
CA LEU A 2 -15.31 -1.01 -11.27
C LEU A 2 -14.86 -0.90 -12.73
N ILE A 3 -15.59 -1.42 -13.71
CA ILE A 3 -15.12 -1.50 -15.11
C ILE A 3 -16.32 -1.73 -16.04
N GLU A 4 -17.30 -0.84 -16.04
CA GLU A 4 -18.54 -1.07 -16.83
C GLU A 4 -18.39 -0.94 -18.36
N ASN A 5 -17.29 -0.38 -18.89
CA ASN A 5 -17.15 -0.09 -20.32
C ASN A 5 -15.75 -0.39 -20.90
N HIS A 6 -15.02 -1.36 -20.37
CA HIS A 6 -13.74 -1.70 -21.00
C HIS A 6 -13.92 -2.76 -22.10
N PRO A 7 -13.39 -2.53 -23.31
CA PRO A 7 -13.45 -3.49 -24.40
C PRO A 7 -12.73 -4.79 -24.01
N VAL A 8 -13.38 -5.91 -24.29
CA VAL A 8 -12.84 -7.27 -24.10
C VAL A 8 -12.06 -7.64 -25.35
N ILE A 9 -10.83 -8.13 -25.20
CA ILE A 9 -10.03 -8.61 -26.33
C ILE A 9 -10.54 -10.00 -26.72
N PRO A 10 -11.01 -10.22 -27.97
CA PRO A 10 -11.37 -11.55 -28.43
C PRO A 10 -10.12 -12.46 -28.45
N PRO A 11 -10.29 -13.78 -28.30
CA PRO A 11 -9.18 -14.72 -28.34
C PRO A 11 -8.43 -14.59 -29.68
N PRO A 12 -7.11 -14.64 -29.70
CA PRO A 12 -6.30 -14.39 -30.89
C PRO A 12 -6.59 -15.43 -31.97
N ALA A 13 -7.05 -14.98 -33.13
CA ALA A 13 -6.88 -15.73 -34.36
C ALA A 13 -5.37 -15.81 -34.65
N ALA A 14 -4.87 -17.00 -35.00
CA ALA A 14 -3.45 -17.25 -35.25
C ALA A 14 -2.88 -16.22 -36.23
N ARG A 15 -2.06 -15.30 -35.75
CA ARG A 15 -1.32 -14.33 -36.56
C ARG A 15 0.16 -14.63 -36.51
N THR A 16 0.78 -14.63 -37.67
CA THR A 16 2.24 -14.72 -37.88
C THR A 16 2.92 -13.49 -37.30
N HIS A 17 3.91 -13.71 -36.41
CA HIS A 17 4.68 -12.69 -35.72
C HIS A 17 5.58 -11.90 -36.69
N ASP A 18 5.42 -10.56 -36.71
CA ASP A 18 6.47 -9.62 -37.10
C ASP A 18 7.09 -9.03 -35.81
N PRO A 19 8.40 -9.26 -35.56
CA PRO A 19 9.04 -8.85 -34.30
C PRO A 19 9.36 -7.35 -34.19
N ARG A 20 8.92 -6.51 -35.12
CA ARG A 20 9.33 -5.09 -35.18
C ARG A 20 8.26 -4.06 -34.86
N SER A 21 7.03 -4.45 -34.53
CA SER A 21 5.97 -3.50 -34.27
C SER A 21 5.79 -3.21 -32.76
N ALA A 22 6.08 -1.96 -32.43
CA ALA A 22 5.53 -1.14 -31.38
C ALA A 22 5.89 -1.48 -29.92
N ARG A 23 6.85 -0.74 -29.40
CA ARG A 23 6.87 -0.36 -27.97
C ARG A 23 5.62 0.47 -27.68
N PRO A 24 4.78 0.11 -26.69
CA PRO A 24 3.83 1.08 -26.15
C PRO A 24 4.63 2.09 -25.33
N VAL A 25 4.82 3.27 -25.90
CA VAL A 25 5.21 4.46 -25.14
C VAL A 25 4.01 4.79 -24.26
N LEU A 26 4.12 4.58 -22.95
CA LEU A 26 3.28 5.27 -21.98
C LEU A 26 3.43 6.76 -22.29
N ALA A 27 2.40 7.37 -22.88
CA ALA A 27 2.35 8.81 -23.01
C ALA A 27 2.30 9.39 -21.61
N ALA A 28 3.46 9.80 -21.11
CA ALA A 28 3.55 10.69 -19.97
C ALA A 28 2.76 11.94 -20.35
N SER A 29 1.76 12.30 -19.55
CA SER A 29 1.16 13.61 -19.63
C SER A 29 2.30 14.63 -19.52
N THR A 30 2.36 15.58 -20.44
CA THR A 30 3.36 16.65 -20.48
C THR A 30 3.09 17.73 -19.42
N ASP A 31 2.44 17.41 -18.33
CA ASP A 31 2.35 18.28 -17.18
C ASP A 31 3.76 18.43 -16.60
N ALA A 32 4.23 19.67 -16.54
CA ALA A 32 5.55 20.00 -16.03
C ALA A 32 5.75 19.32 -14.68
N LEU A 33 6.80 18.50 -14.57
CA LEU A 33 7.16 17.81 -13.34
C LEU A 33 7.14 18.80 -12.18
N PRO A 34 6.58 18.46 -11.02
CA PRO A 34 6.70 19.30 -9.85
C PRO A 34 8.18 19.51 -9.59
N ASN A 35 8.61 20.76 -9.64
CA ASN A 35 9.99 21.14 -9.36
C ASN A 35 10.31 20.65 -7.93
N ILE A 36 11.18 19.62 -7.83
CA ILE A 36 11.60 19.11 -6.53
C ILE A 36 12.52 20.17 -5.93
N ALA A 37 11.98 20.94 -4.98
CA ALA A 37 12.79 21.91 -4.27
C ALA A 37 13.90 21.16 -3.52
N ASP A 38 15.14 21.51 -3.79
CA ASP A 38 16.30 21.00 -3.03
C ASP A 38 16.54 21.92 -1.83
N THR A 39 15.99 21.54 -0.69
CA THR A 39 16.06 22.32 0.55
C THR A 39 16.51 21.44 1.70
N ASP A 40 17.64 21.81 2.29
CA ASP A 40 18.16 21.15 3.48
C ASP A 40 17.75 21.90 4.74
N ALA A 41 16.91 21.27 5.55
CA ALA A 41 16.46 21.79 6.83
C ALA A 41 16.99 20.99 8.04
N GLU A 42 17.98 20.09 7.84
CA GLU A 42 18.48 19.20 8.91
C GLU A 42 18.87 19.94 10.18
N ALA A 43 19.67 21.02 10.05
CA ALA A 43 20.11 21.80 11.21
C ALA A 43 18.92 22.42 11.98
N ALA A 44 17.96 22.99 11.26
CA ALA A 44 16.76 23.60 11.87
C ALA A 44 15.86 22.55 12.54
N LEU A 45 15.67 21.40 11.92
CA LEU A 45 14.91 20.28 12.48
C LEU A 45 15.60 19.72 13.74
N THR A 46 16.91 19.55 13.70
CA THR A 46 17.70 19.09 14.85
C THR A 46 17.59 20.08 16.02
N GLN A 47 17.72 21.38 15.77
CA GLN A 47 17.55 22.42 16.78
C GLN A 47 16.13 22.42 17.36
N ALA A 48 15.08 22.27 16.51
CA ALA A 48 13.70 22.18 16.98
C ALA A 48 13.47 20.96 17.90
N VAL A 49 14.04 19.82 17.56
CA VAL A 49 13.98 18.61 18.42
C VAL A 49 14.70 18.82 19.74
N GLN A 50 15.90 19.39 19.73
CA GLN A 50 16.67 19.69 20.94
C GLN A 50 15.94 20.70 21.85
N ALA A 51 15.33 21.73 21.27
CA ALA A 51 14.48 22.68 22.01
C ALA A 51 13.24 21.99 22.63
N ALA A 52 12.60 21.09 21.88
CA ALA A 52 11.45 20.32 22.38
C ALA A 52 11.85 19.42 23.56
N ILE A 53 13.01 18.76 23.49
CA ILE A 53 13.57 17.95 24.60
C ILE A 53 13.79 18.85 25.83
N ALA A 54 14.48 19.98 25.66
CA ALA A 54 14.80 20.90 26.77
C ALA A 54 13.54 21.44 27.45
N ASN A 55 12.45 21.65 26.68
CA ASN A 55 11.20 22.23 27.20
C ASN A 55 10.14 21.16 27.57
N GLY A 56 10.42 19.88 27.41
CA GLY A 56 9.45 18.79 27.60
C GLY A 56 8.26 18.88 26.63
N GLN A 57 8.46 19.49 25.46
CA GLN A 57 7.41 19.71 24.47
C GLN A 57 7.22 18.50 23.57
N ARG A 58 6.01 17.98 23.48
CA ARG A 58 5.66 16.89 22.56
C ARG A 58 5.54 17.38 21.14
N LEU A 59 6.02 16.60 20.19
CA LEU A 59 6.04 16.92 18.78
C LEU A 59 5.12 15.99 17.99
N ARG A 60 4.35 16.57 17.06
CA ARG A 60 3.65 15.88 15.99
C ARG A 60 4.47 16.02 14.71
N ILE A 61 5.15 14.94 14.32
CA ILE A 61 5.93 14.88 13.09
C ILE A 61 4.97 14.64 11.94
N ALA A 62 4.96 15.53 10.94
CA ALA A 62 4.11 15.39 9.76
C ALA A 62 4.81 15.88 8.49
N GLY A 63 4.59 15.16 7.38
CA GLY A 63 4.85 15.62 6.02
C GLY A 63 3.60 16.28 5.46
N GLY A 64 3.10 15.79 4.33
CA GLY A 64 1.85 16.30 3.73
C GLY A 64 0.56 15.85 4.41
N ASP A 65 0.65 15.15 5.52
CA ASP A 65 -0.47 14.72 6.38
C ASP A 65 -1.58 13.88 5.70
N SER A 66 -1.29 13.34 4.50
CA SER A 66 -2.25 12.55 3.71
C SER A 66 -2.68 11.25 4.38
N LYS A 67 -1.98 10.82 5.43
CA LYS A 67 -2.23 9.59 6.20
C LYS A 67 -2.53 9.86 7.67
N HIS A 68 -3.01 11.08 7.99
CA HIS A 68 -3.33 11.48 9.38
C HIS A 68 -4.39 10.57 10.02
N PHE A 69 -5.30 10.01 9.22
CA PHE A 69 -6.35 9.10 9.66
C PHE A 69 -5.83 7.72 10.11
N TYR A 70 -4.61 7.33 9.69
CA TYR A 70 -4.01 6.03 9.98
C TYR A 70 -3.21 6.07 11.28
N GLY A 71 -3.49 5.16 12.20
CA GLY A 71 -2.99 5.19 13.58
C GLY A 71 -3.93 5.96 14.53
N GLU A 72 -3.59 5.96 15.81
CA GLU A 72 -4.38 6.69 16.82
C GLU A 72 -4.38 8.21 16.50
N PRO A 73 -5.45 8.93 16.80
CA PRO A 73 -5.47 10.37 16.56
C PRO A 73 -4.38 11.08 17.37
N PRO A 74 -3.69 12.08 16.78
CA PRO A 74 -2.69 12.84 17.50
C PRO A 74 -3.31 13.66 18.62
N GLU A 75 -2.60 13.81 19.74
CA GLU A 75 -3.05 14.70 20.84
C GLU A 75 -2.98 16.18 20.38
N PRO A 76 -4.01 16.98 20.64
CA PRO A 76 -4.04 18.39 20.19
C PRO A 76 -2.93 19.27 20.78
N SER A 77 -2.34 18.88 21.93
CA SER A 77 -1.28 19.61 22.61
C SER A 77 0.10 19.46 21.97
N GLN A 78 0.26 18.57 20.98
CA GLN A 78 1.54 18.36 20.31
C GLN A 78 1.84 19.47 19.32
N ALA A 79 3.07 20.05 19.40
CA ALA A 79 3.52 21.02 18.42
C ALA A 79 3.85 20.36 17.08
N LEU A 80 3.48 20.99 15.99
CA LEU A 80 3.77 20.48 14.65
C LEU A 80 5.26 20.63 14.31
N LEU A 81 5.91 19.51 13.96
CA LEU A 81 7.19 19.48 13.28
C LEU A 81 6.95 19.16 11.79
N ASP A 82 6.97 20.19 10.96
CA ASP A 82 6.67 20.09 9.52
C ASP A 82 7.91 19.65 8.74
N MET A 83 7.85 18.49 8.12
CA MET A 83 8.94 17.90 7.35
C MET A 83 8.99 18.37 5.88
N ARG A 84 7.95 19.07 5.37
CA ARG A 84 7.87 19.44 3.95
C ARG A 84 8.99 20.34 3.48
N GLY A 85 9.53 21.16 4.39
CA GLY A 85 10.69 22.01 4.14
C GLY A 85 12.03 21.28 4.00
N HIS A 86 12.08 19.96 4.22
CA HIS A 86 13.29 19.15 4.08
C HIS A 86 13.12 18.19 2.89
N SER A 87 13.37 18.72 1.67
CA SER A 87 13.02 18.10 0.40
C SER A 87 14.22 18.05 -0.55
N GLY A 88 14.24 17.09 -1.46
CA GLY A 88 15.26 16.95 -2.51
C GLY A 88 15.68 15.51 -2.74
N ILE A 89 16.26 15.26 -3.91
CA ILE A 89 16.91 14.00 -4.26
C ILE A 89 18.42 14.18 -4.01
N LEU A 90 18.96 13.37 -3.10
CA LEU A 90 20.37 13.46 -2.72
C LEU A 90 21.26 12.68 -3.69
N SER A 91 20.81 11.49 -4.10
CA SER A 91 21.47 10.72 -5.15
C SER A 91 20.48 9.81 -5.84
N TYR A 92 20.71 9.55 -7.12
CA TYR A 92 19.96 8.58 -7.88
C TYR A 92 20.89 7.90 -8.88
N GLU A 93 21.08 6.59 -8.69
CA GLU A 93 21.92 5.75 -9.53
C GLU A 93 21.03 4.69 -10.22
N PRO A 94 20.48 5.03 -11.42
CA PRO A 94 19.56 4.13 -12.12
C PRO A 94 20.15 2.75 -12.41
N SER A 95 21.44 2.66 -12.68
CA SER A 95 22.14 1.39 -12.96
C SER A 95 22.22 0.50 -11.72
N GLU A 96 22.31 1.09 -10.52
CA GLU A 96 22.38 0.40 -9.24
C GLU A 96 20.99 0.18 -8.62
N LEU A 97 19.94 0.71 -9.25
CA LEU A 97 18.55 0.64 -8.77
C LEU A 97 18.36 1.21 -7.35
N VAL A 98 19.03 2.32 -7.06
CA VAL A 98 18.99 2.98 -5.75
C VAL A 98 18.74 4.48 -5.90
N ILE A 99 17.82 5.00 -5.11
CA ILE A 99 17.55 6.44 -4.95
C ILE A 99 17.59 6.82 -3.48
N THR A 100 18.23 7.95 -3.17
CA THR A 100 18.23 8.54 -1.83
C THR A 100 17.56 9.91 -1.87
N ALA A 101 16.56 10.11 -1.01
CA ALA A 101 15.78 11.33 -0.97
C ALA A 101 15.61 11.84 0.45
N ARG A 102 15.49 13.16 0.62
CA ARG A 102 15.01 13.79 1.84
C ARG A 102 13.53 13.47 2.05
N THR A 103 13.13 13.36 3.30
CA THR A 103 11.81 12.77 3.65
C THR A 103 10.62 13.69 3.39
N GLY A 104 10.82 15.00 3.28
CA GLY A 104 9.80 15.97 2.86
C GLY A 104 9.53 15.98 1.35
N THR A 105 10.33 15.27 0.55
CA THR A 105 10.14 15.19 -0.91
C THR A 105 8.76 14.64 -1.25
N PRO A 106 7.98 15.31 -2.14
CA PRO A 106 6.73 14.78 -2.62
C PRO A 106 6.90 13.40 -3.27
N LEU A 107 6.11 12.43 -2.85
CA LEU A 107 6.19 11.05 -3.35
C LEU A 107 5.93 10.98 -4.86
N ALA A 108 4.94 11.73 -5.36
CA ALA A 108 4.64 11.81 -6.79
C ALA A 108 5.82 12.35 -7.63
N ALA A 109 6.60 13.30 -7.09
CA ALA A 109 7.76 13.83 -7.77
C ALA A 109 8.89 12.78 -7.86
N LEU A 110 9.10 12.00 -6.80
CA LEU A 110 10.04 10.87 -6.82
C LEU A 110 9.60 9.81 -7.82
N GLU A 111 8.33 9.41 -7.83
CA GLU A 111 7.79 8.42 -8.79
C GLU A 111 7.90 8.91 -10.24
N ALA A 112 7.64 10.20 -10.49
CA ALA A 112 7.80 10.79 -11.81
C ALA A 112 9.26 10.77 -12.29
N LEU A 113 10.23 11.04 -11.40
CA LEU A 113 11.65 10.89 -11.71
C LEU A 113 12.02 9.45 -12.05
N LEU A 114 11.54 8.48 -11.26
CA LEU A 114 11.78 7.05 -11.53
C LEU A 114 11.20 6.62 -12.90
N ALA A 115 10.00 7.08 -13.22
CA ALA A 115 9.32 6.77 -14.47
C ALA A 115 10.09 7.24 -15.71
N GLN A 116 10.81 8.40 -15.64
CA GLN A 116 11.69 8.87 -16.71
C GLN A 116 12.81 7.88 -17.06
N HIS A 117 13.23 7.09 -16.08
CA HIS A 117 14.25 6.05 -16.22
C HIS A 117 13.66 4.64 -16.38
N GLY A 118 12.34 4.53 -16.60
CA GLY A 118 11.66 3.25 -16.72
C GLY A 118 11.68 2.41 -15.44
N GLN A 119 11.72 3.08 -14.28
CA GLN A 119 11.76 2.45 -12.96
C GLN A 119 10.54 2.81 -12.13
N CYS A 120 10.30 2.07 -11.06
CA CYS A 120 9.16 2.27 -10.16
C CYS A 120 9.45 1.82 -8.73
N LEU A 121 8.55 2.21 -7.81
CA LEU A 121 8.43 1.63 -6.48
C LEU A 121 7.47 0.41 -6.57
N PRO A 122 7.98 -0.83 -6.57
CA PRO A 122 7.16 -2.00 -6.91
C PRO A 122 6.11 -2.36 -5.86
N PHE A 123 6.24 -1.86 -4.64
CA PHE A 123 5.25 -2.01 -3.56
C PHE A 123 4.05 -1.05 -3.68
N GLU A 124 4.03 -0.19 -4.70
CA GLU A 124 2.92 0.72 -5.04
C GLU A 124 2.39 1.50 -3.82
N PRO A 125 3.17 2.42 -3.25
CA PRO A 125 2.77 3.13 -2.03
C PRO A 125 1.51 3.97 -2.26
N PRO A 126 0.49 3.90 -1.37
CA PRO A 126 -0.69 4.73 -1.51
C PRO A 126 -0.39 6.20 -1.21
N HIS A 127 -1.00 7.09 -1.97
CA HIS A 127 -0.86 8.54 -1.81
C HIS A 127 -1.82 9.06 -0.76
N PHE A 128 -3.10 8.71 -0.85
CA PHE A 128 -4.21 9.24 -0.07
C PHE A 128 -4.19 10.78 -0.01
N GLY A 129 -5.30 11.40 -0.22
CA GLY A 129 -5.43 12.85 -0.18
C GLY A 129 -5.99 13.43 -1.47
N ALA A 130 -6.43 14.69 -1.40
CA ALA A 130 -7.07 15.39 -2.51
C ALA A 130 -6.10 15.71 -3.68
N SER A 131 -4.78 15.65 -3.43
CA SER A 131 -3.76 15.86 -4.43
C SER A 131 -2.59 14.90 -4.21
N PRO A 132 -2.01 14.30 -5.27
CA PRO A 132 -0.81 13.47 -5.18
C PRO A 132 0.39 14.16 -4.54
N SER A 133 0.46 15.49 -4.60
CA SER A 133 1.55 16.29 -4.03
C SER A 133 1.58 16.30 -2.49
N TYR A 134 0.52 15.86 -1.81
CA TYR A 134 0.52 15.82 -0.35
C TYR A 134 1.32 14.66 0.24
N ALA A 135 1.34 13.51 -0.40
CA ALA A 135 2.13 12.39 0.10
C ALA A 135 3.63 12.69 0.00
N THR A 136 4.38 12.41 1.08
CA THR A 136 5.84 12.58 1.12
C THR A 136 6.55 11.23 1.27
N VAL A 137 7.82 11.17 0.87
CA VAL A 137 8.67 9.99 1.02
C VAL A 137 8.74 9.54 2.49
N GLY A 138 8.92 10.48 3.42
CA GLY A 138 8.95 10.17 4.85
C GLY A 138 7.61 9.63 5.37
N GLY A 139 6.49 10.21 4.92
CA GLY A 139 5.15 9.74 5.26
C GLY A 139 4.85 8.34 4.72
N MET A 140 5.35 8.01 3.53
CA MET A 140 5.31 6.67 2.95
C MET A 140 6.05 5.66 3.83
N VAL A 141 7.30 5.95 4.19
CA VAL A 141 8.12 5.06 5.03
C VAL A 141 7.53 4.96 6.43
N ALA A 142 7.19 6.09 7.06
CA ALA A 142 6.66 6.10 8.44
C ALA A 142 5.33 5.33 8.55
N SER A 143 4.47 5.36 7.54
CA SER A 143 3.21 4.58 7.55
C SER A 143 3.43 3.11 7.18
N GLY A 144 4.43 2.78 6.38
CA GLY A 144 4.73 1.43 5.91
C GLY A 144 3.62 0.79 5.07
N LEU A 145 2.69 1.61 4.54
CA LEU A 145 1.57 1.15 3.72
C LEU A 145 2.03 0.83 2.31
N SER A 146 1.50 -0.24 1.76
CA SER A 146 1.78 -0.74 0.40
C SER A 146 0.47 -1.00 -0.33
N GLY A 147 0.50 -0.87 -1.64
CA GLY A 147 -0.65 -1.04 -2.52
C GLY A 147 -0.91 -2.48 -2.96
N PRO A 148 -1.66 -2.67 -4.06
CA PRO A 148 -2.17 -3.96 -4.52
C PRO A 148 -1.07 -5.01 -4.81
N ALA A 149 0.10 -4.58 -5.29
CA ALA A 149 1.20 -5.48 -5.64
C ALA A 149 1.94 -6.08 -4.42
N ARG A 150 1.64 -5.64 -3.19
CA ARG A 150 2.40 -6.05 -2.00
C ARG A 150 2.58 -7.55 -1.84
N ALA A 151 1.55 -8.34 -2.16
CA ALA A 151 1.60 -9.80 -2.01
C ALA A 151 2.64 -10.48 -2.90
N SER A 152 2.94 -9.87 -4.06
CA SER A 152 3.92 -10.38 -5.03
C SER A 152 5.25 -9.63 -4.97
N ALA A 153 5.20 -8.32 -4.77
CA ALA A 153 6.40 -7.47 -4.81
C ALA A 153 7.08 -7.31 -3.44
N GLY A 154 6.37 -7.52 -2.34
CA GLY A 154 6.86 -7.21 -1.00
C GLY A 154 6.37 -5.85 -0.49
N ALA A 155 6.78 -5.49 0.73
CA ALA A 155 6.35 -4.29 1.43
C ALA A 155 7.41 -3.18 1.38
N VAL A 156 7.05 -1.95 1.76
CA VAL A 156 7.98 -0.81 1.88
C VAL A 156 9.29 -1.19 2.57
N ARG A 157 9.21 -1.93 3.70
CA ARG A 157 10.38 -2.36 4.48
C ARG A 157 11.39 -3.20 3.71
N ASP A 158 10.95 -3.89 2.65
CA ASP A 158 11.81 -4.76 1.85
C ASP A 158 12.63 -3.94 0.83
N TYR A 159 12.31 -2.65 0.69
CA TYR A 159 12.95 -1.72 -0.25
C TYR A 159 13.71 -0.58 0.43
N VAL A 160 13.60 -0.41 1.75
CA VAL A 160 14.41 0.56 2.50
C VAL A 160 15.79 -0.05 2.77
N LEU A 161 16.83 0.55 2.19
CA LEU A 161 18.23 0.13 2.31
C LEU A 161 18.96 0.85 3.44
N GLY A 162 18.60 2.11 3.69
CA GLY A 162 19.20 2.96 4.70
C GLY A 162 18.31 4.11 5.10
N CYS A 163 18.58 4.68 6.27
CA CYS A 163 17.94 5.90 6.72
C CYS A 163 18.85 6.76 7.57
N LYS A 164 18.58 8.06 7.56
CA LYS A 164 19.13 9.05 8.49
C LYS A 164 17.97 9.64 9.27
N PHE A 165 18.11 9.76 10.59
CA PHE A 165 17.03 10.28 11.43
C PHE A 165 17.56 10.94 12.70
N ILE A 166 16.74 11.78 13.34
CA ILE A 166 16.99 12.39 14.66
C ILE A 166 16.30 11.53 15.71
N ASN A 167 17.04 11.07 16.72
CA ASN A 167 16.50 10.33 17.85
C ASN A 167 15.97 11.27 18.97
N GLY A 168 15.36 10.70 20.01
CA GLY A 168 14.85 11.45 21.18
C GLY A 168 15.93 12.00 22.13
N ARG A 169 17.22 11.87 21.78
CA ARG A 169 18.33 12.57 22.42
C ARG A 169 18.79 13.79 21.62
N GLY A 170 18.14 14.07 20.47
CA GLY A 170 18.53 15.14 19.55
C GLY A 170 19.78 14.84 18.74
N GLU A 171 20.16 13.55 18.63
CA GLU A 171 21.30 13.08 17.87
C GLU A 171 20.88 12.64 16.48
N VAL A 172 21.67 13.04 15.46
CA VAL A 172 21.50 12.59 14.09
C VAL A 172 22.23 11.27 13.89
N LEU A 173 21.50 10.23 13.51
CA LEU A 173 22.01 8.88 13.33
C LEU A 173 21.78 8.40 11.90
N THR A 174 22.72 7.64 11.36
CA THR A 174 22.64 7.01 10.04
C THR A 174 22.78 5.51 10.17
N PHE A 175 21.86 4.77 9.57
CA PHE A 175 21.87 3.30 9.55
C PHE A 175 21.67 2.78 8.13
N GLY A 176 22.32 1.66 7.82
CA GLY A 176 22.33 1.09 6.47
C GLY A 176 23.16 1.94 5.52
N GLY A 177 22.88 1.87 4.24
CA GLY A 177 23.61 2.57 3.19
C GLY A 177 22.90 2.45 1.85
N GLN A 178 23.65 2.69 0.77
CA GLN A 178 23.18 2.52 -0.61
C GLN A 178 23.45 1.11 -1.15
N VAL A 179 23.99 0.20 -0.33
CA VAL A 179 24.36 -1.15 -0.74
C VAL A 179 23.25 -2.15 -0.44
N MET A 180 23.00 -3.06 -1.37
CA MET A 180 21.92 -4.06 -1.27
C MET A 180 22.12 -5.10 -0.15
N LYS A 181 23.30 -5.21 0.43
CA LYS A 181 23.61 -6.17 1.49
C LYS A 181 24.27 -5.46 2.68
N ASN A 182 23.48 -5.19 3.72
CA ASN A 182 24.02 -4.82 5.03
C ASN A 182 24.49 -6.10 5.71
N VAL A 183 25.80 -6.22 5.98
CA VAL A 183 26.42 -7.42 6.60
C VAL A 183 26.83 -7.20 8.04
N ALA A 184 26.70 -5.98 8.57
CA ALA A 184 27.10 -5.65 9.93
C ALA A 184 26.07 -4.72 10.60
N GLY A 185 25.71 -5.03 11.83
CA GLY A 185 24.84 -4.21 12.67
C GLY A 185 23.35 -4.57 12.58
N TYR A 186 22.57 -3.86 13.40
CA TYR A 186 21.12 -4.03 13.45
C TYR A 186 20.44 -3.33 12.26
N ASP A 187 19.37 -3.92 11.73
CA ASP A 187 18.58 -3.32 10.65
C ASP A 187 17.58 -2.29 11.20
N VAL A 188 18.12 -1.17 11.67
CA VAL A 188 17.32 -0.06 12.19
C VAL A 188 16.51 0.61 11.09
N SER A 189 17.01 0.61 9.85
CA SER A 189 16.30 1.21 8.71
C SER A 189 14.93 0.59 8.51
N ARG A 190 14.82 -0.74 8.59
CA ARG A 190 13.53 -1.45 8.51
C ARG A 190 12.67 -1.28 9.75
N LEU A 191 13.25 -1.05 10.92
CA LEU A 191 12.52 -0.77 12.15
C LEU A 191 11.74 0.55 12.05
N MET A 192 12.29 1.55 11.36
CA MET A 192 11.63 2.85 11.17
C MET A 192 10.40 2.77 10.26
N VAL A 193 10.30 1.73 9.40
CA VAL A 193 9.17 1.54 8.50
C VAL A 193 7.92 1.11 9.28
N GLY A 194 6.86 1.90 9.18
CA GLY A 194 5.61 1.66 9.90
C GLY A 194 5.62 2.11 11.36
N ALA A 195 6.69 2.77 11.81
CA ALA A 195 6.78 3.28 13.18
C ALA A 195 5.95 4.57 13.41
N LEU A 196 5.29 5.12 12.40
CA LEU A 196 4.47 6.33 12.47
C LEU A 196 5.19 7.53 13.12
N GLY A 197 6.53 7.59 12.97
CA GLY A 197 7.34 8.65 13.56
C GLY A 197 7.48 8.58 15.09
N THR A 198 7.11 7.48 15.74
CA THR A 198 7.18 7.33 17.20
C THR A 198 8.60 7.05 17.69
N LEU A 199 9.51 6.64 16.83
CA LEU A 199 10.90 6.29 17.18
C LEU A 199 11.92 7.38 16.79
N GLY A 200 11.52 8.38 16.00
CA GLY A 200 12.42 9.44 15.56
C GLY A 200 11.90 10.20 14.36
N VAL A 201 12.61 11.27 14.03
CA VAL A 201 12.34 12.14 12.88
C VAL A 201 13.19 11.69 11.70
N LEU A 202 12.60 11.01 10.72
CA LEU A 202 13.28 10.60 9.50
C LEU A 202 13.72 11.83 8.70
N LEU A 203 15.00 11.92 8.34
CA LEU A 203 15.60 12.96 7.51
C LEU A 203 15.80 12.49 6.06
N GLU A 204 16.45 11.36 5.88
CA GLU A 204 16.79 10.81 4.57
C GLU A 204 16.45 9.33 4.51
N VAL A 205 16.09 8.85 3.32
CA VAL A 205 15.82 7.44 3.06
C VAL A 205 16.46 7.01 1.75
N SER A 206 17.21 5.89 1.77
CA SER A 206 17.71 5.20 0.59
C SER A 206 16.75 4.06 0.25
N LEU A 207 16.25 4.06 -0.99
CA LEU A 207 15.24 3.11 -1.48
C LEU A 207 15.80 2.30 -2.64
N LYS A 208 15.59 1.00 -2.59
CA LYS A 208 15.73 0.14 -3.76
C LYS A 208 14.52 0.38 -4.68
N VAL A 209 14.79 0.51 -5.97
CA VAL A 209 13.78 0.62 -7.03
C VAL A 209 13.90 -0.57 -7.99
N LEU A 210 12.91 -0.79 -8.84
CA LEU A 210 12.95 -1.84 -9.85
C LEU A 210 12.58 -1.28 -11.22
N PRO A 211 13.06 -1.90 -12.31
CA PRO A 211 12.56 -1.59 -13.65
C PRO A 211 11.06 -1.87 -13.75
N VAL A 212 10.34 -1.03 -14.49
CA VAL A 212 8.95 -1.30 -14.83
C VAL A 212 8.86 -2.59 -15.66
N PRO A 213 8.04 -3.57 -15.26
CA PRO A 213 7.90 -4.81 -16.02
C PRO A 213 7.42 -4.55 -17.45
N PRO A 214 8.03 -5.18 -18.48
CA PRO A 214 7.72 -4.90 -19.89
C PRO A 214 6.35 -5.45 -20.34
N GLY A 215 5.82 -6.46 -19.66
CA GLY A 215 4.50 -7.06 -19.92
C GLY A 215 3.54 -6.84 -18.77
N GLU A 216 2.31 -6.46 -19.09
CA GLU A 216 1.20 -6.35 -18.15
C GLU A 216 -0.09 -6.81 -18.80
N ALA A 217 -0.95 -7.49 -18.05
CA ALA A 217 -2.31 -7.82 -18.43
C ALA A 217 -3.22 -7.84 -17.22
N THR A 218 -4.48 -7.46 -17.41
CA THR A 218 -5.54 -7.63 -16.42
C THR A 218 -6.55 -8.65 -16.94
N LEU A 219 -6.85 -9.66 -16.12
CA LEU A 219 -7.86 -10.67 -16.35
C LEU A 219 -9.06 -10.44 -15.44
N ARG A 220 -10.25 -10.78 -15.92
CA ARG A 220 -11.51 -10.73 -15.18
C ARG A 220 -12.16 -12.11 -15.16
N PHE A 221 -12.63 -12.54 -13.99
CA PHE A 221 -13.32 -13.81 -13.79
C PHE A 221 -14.57 -13.59 -12.96
N ALA A 222 -15.74 -13.98 -13.49
CA ALA A 222 -16.98 -14.03 -12.70
C ALA A 222 -16.94 -15.27 -11.81
N CYS A 223 -16.93 -15.11 -10.48
CA CYS A 223 -16.81 -16.23 -9.55
C CYS A 223 -17.24 -15.85 -8.14
N SER A 224 -17.54 -16.88 -7.32
CA SER A 224 -17.78 -16.69 -5.89
C SER A 224 -16.48 -16.30 -5.17
N GLN A 225 -16.58 -15.69 -3.99
CA GLN A 225 -15.41 -15.43 -3.13
C GLN A 225 -14.62 -16.70 -2.83
N LYS A 226 -15.33 -17.81 -2.58
CA LYS A 226 -14.72 -19.11 -2.29
C LYS A 226 -13.86 -19.59 -3.47
N ASP A 227 -14.40 -19.53 -4.69
CA ASP A 227 -13.68 -19.94 -5.88
C ASP A 227 -12.48 -19.04 -6.15
N ALA A 228 -12.65 -17.72 -6.01
CA ALA A 228 -11.55 -16.74 -6.16
C ALA A 228 -10.39 -17.06 -5.21
N LEU A 229 -10.66 -17.32 -3.93
CA LEU A 229 -9.64 -17.66 -2.95
C LEU A 229 -8.95 -18.98 -3.27
N GLN A 230 -9.71 -19.99 -3.68
CA GLN A 230 -9.16 -21.29 -4.06
C GLN A 230 -8.26 -21.18 -5.30
N TRP A 231 -8.68 -20.43 -6.33
CA TRP A 231 -7.88 -20.21 -7.53
C TRP A 231 -6.61 -19.43 -7.22
N LEU A 232 -6.71 -18.32 -6.49
CA LEU A 232 -5.54 -17.51 -6.09
C LEU A 232 -4.52 -18.33 -5.31
N ASN A 233 -4.95 -19.20 -4.40
CA ASN A 233 -4.08 -20.10 -3.66
C ASN A 233 -3.42 -21.14 -4.59
N THR A 234 -4.18 -21.72 -5.51
CA THR A 234 -3.66 -22.69 -6.49
C THR A 234 -2.65 -22.03 -7.44
N TRP A 235 -2.96 -20.84 -7.94
CA TRP A 235 -2.07 -20.07 -8.83
C TRP A 235 -0.81 -19.58 -8.13
N GLY A 236 -0.91 -19.22 -6.85
CA GLY A 236 0.23 -18.81 -6.03
C GLY A 236 1.29 -19.91 -5.87
N GLY A 237 0.92 -21.17 -6.03
CA GLY A 237 1.84 -22.32 -6.06
C GLY A 237 2.46 -22.61 -7.43
N GLN A 238 2.15 -21.83 -8.46
CA GLN A 238 2.61 -22.01 -9.83
C GLN A 238 3.57 -20.88 -10.25
N PRO A 239 4.47 -21.10 -11.23
CA PRO A 239 5.37 -20.07 -11.73
C PRO A 239 4.68 -19.07 -12.66
N LEU A 240 3.61 -18.45 -12.17
CA LEU A 240 2.84 -17.44 -12.88
C LEU A 240 3.31 -16.03 -12.50
N PRO A 241 3.31 -15.07 -13.42
CA PRO A 241 3.69 -13.68 -13.15
C PRO A 241 2.58 -12.90 -12.45
N LEU A 242 2.06 -13.45 -11.33
CA LEU A 242 1.03 -12.81 -10.52
C LEU A 242 1.58 -11.52 -9.92
N ASN A 243 0.82 -10.46 -10.00
CA ASN A 243 1.22 -9.17 -9.45
C ASN A 243 0.24 -8.63 -8.42
N ALA A 244 -1.05 -8.52 -8.77
CA ALA A 244 -2.08 -8.04 -7.87
C ALA A 244 -3.42 -8.76 -8.13
N SER A 245 -4.29 -8.79 -7.14
CA SER A 245 -5.64 -9.30 -7.27
C SER A 245 -6.62 -8.47 -6.46
N CYS A 246 -7.85 -8.38 -6.96
CA CYS A 246 -8.97 -7.76 -6.27
C CYS A 246 -10.23 -8.58 -6.55
N TRP A 247 -10.86 -9.08 -5.50
CA TRP A 247 -12.20 -9.67 -5.61
C TRP A 247 -13.20 -8.81 -4.84
N LEU A 248 -14.36 -8.56 -5.45
CA LEU A 248 -15.46 -7.89 -4.77
C LEU A 248 -16.79 -8.46 -5.26
N GLU A 249 -17.82 -8.33 -4.42
CA GLU A 249 -19.18 -8.68 -4.80
C GLU A 249 -19.71 -7.64 -5.79
N GLU A 250 -20.07 -8.10 -6.98
CA GLU A 250 -20.68 -7.30 -8.03
C GLU A 250 -21.83 -8.08 -8.65
N PRO A 251 -22.93 -7.43 -9.02
CA PRO A 251 -23.94 -8.07 -9.86
C PRO A 251 -23.30 -8.56 -11.15
N VAL A 252 -23.40 -9.85 -11.44
CA VAL A 252 -22.94 -10.38 -12.72
C VAL A 252 -23.86 -9.84 -13.80
N GLN A 253 -23.38 -8.95 -14.64
CA GLN A 253 -24.07 -8.60 -15.87
C GLN A 253 -23.97 -9.81 -16.81
N THR A 254 -25.08 -10.52 -16.98
CA THR A 254 -25.24 -11.47 -18.08
C THR A 254 -25.43 -10.64 -19.33
N ASP A 255 -24.40 -10.55 -20.18
CA ASP A 255 -24.54 -10.00 -21.52
C ASP A 255 -25.69 -10.76 -22.20
N GLY A 256 -26.76 -10.02 -22.55
CA GLY A 256 -28.02 -10.55 -23.01
C GLY A 256 -27.97 -11.21 -24.41
N LEU A 257 -27.15 -12.22 -24.59
CA LEU A 257 -27.09 -13.07 -25.77
C LEU A 257 -27.31 -14.53 -25.34
N GLY A 258 -28.55 -14.98 -25.36
CA GLY A 258 -28.88 -16.40 -25.36
C GLY A 258 -30.01 -16.79 -24.42
N ASN A 259 -31.24 -16.74 -24.95
CA ASN A 259 -32.34 -17.55 -24.47
C ASN A 259 -31.99 -19.04 -24.51
N ASN A 260 -31.46 -19.58 -23.41
CA ASN A 260 -31.54 -21.02 -23.13
C ASN A 260 -31.75 -21.22 -21.63
N ALA A 261 -33.00 -21.39 -21.27
CA ALA A 261 -33.52 -21.52 -19.91
C ALA A 261 -33.21 -22.86 -19.22
N ASN A 262 -32.08 -23.52 -19.52
CA ASN A 262 -31.72 -24.81 -18.89
C ASN A 262 -30.22 -24.98 -18.61
N SER A 263 -29.50 -23.91 -18.26
CA SER A 263 -28.17 -24.00 -17.67
C SER A 263 -28.30 -23.74 -16.18
N LEU A 264 -27.81 -24.66 -15.35
CA LEU A 264 -27.57 -24.46 -13.93
C LEU A 264 -26.68 -23.21 -13.78
N THR A 265 -27.30 -22.07 -13.62
CA THR A 265 -26.63 -20.79 -13.39
C THR A 265 -25.90 -20.90 -12.07
N THR A 266 -24.60 -21.11 -12.12
CA THR A 266 -23.69 -20.76 -11.03
C THR A 266 -23.93 -19.27 -10.80
N THR A 267 -24.64 -18.93 -9.75
CA THR A 267 -24.83 -17.54 -9.31
C THR A 267 -23.47 -17.05 -8.83
N ALA A 268 -22.61 -16.62 -9.77
CA ALA A 268 -21.41 -15.92 -9.43
C ALA A 268 -21.83 -14.61 -8.73
N THR A 269 -21.47 -14.48 -7.46
CA THR A 269 -21.86 -13.34 -6.64
C THR A 269 -20.83 -12.22 -6.67
N GLY A 270 -19.75 -12.36 -7.51
CA GLY A 270 -18.71 -11.35 -7.58
C GLY A 270 -17.75 -11.53 -8.76
N THR A 271 -16.75 -10.66 -8.78
CA THR A 271 -15.75 -10.61 -9.84
C THR A 271 -14.34 -10.60 -9.24
N LEU A 272 -13.47 -11.46 -9.76
CA LEU A 272 -12.04 -11.45 -9.52
C LEU A 272 -11.31 -10.73 -10.64
N TYR A 273 -10.61 -9.67 -10.32
CA TYR A 273 -9.64 -9.00 -11.18
C TYR A 273 -8.23 -9.46 -10.81
N LEU A 274 -7.46 -9.90 -11.80
CA LEU A 274 -6.11 -10.42 -11.64
C LEU A 274 -5.15 -9.65 -12.56
N ARG A 275 -4.18 -8.97 -11.97
CA ARG A 275 -3.10 -8.32 -12.72
C ARG A 275 -1.88 -9.23 -12.79
N LEU A 276 -1.38 -9.43 -14.00
CA LEU A 276 -0.14 -10.13 -14.32
C LEU A 276 0.90 -9.10 -14.74
N ARG A 277 2.13 -9.19 -14.24
CA ARG A 277 3.27 -8.33 -14.62
C ARG A 277 4.55 -9.13 -14.69
N GLY A 278 5.33 -8.95 -15.78
CA GLY A 278 6.60 -9.65 -15.95
C GLY A 278 7.12 -9.60 -17.37
N ALA A 279 7.90 -10.61 -17.78
CA ALA A 279 8.29 -10.78 -19.16
C ALA A 279 7.06 -10.96 -20.07
N ILE A 280 7.06 -10.34 -21.24
CA ILE A 280 5.91 -10.35 -22.17
C ILE A 280 5.46 -11.79 -22.46
N ALA A 281 6.40 -12.68 -22.83
CA ALA A 281 6.08 -14.07 -23.13
C ALA A 281 5.44 -14.82 -21.94
N ALA A 282 5.88 -14.55 -20.72
CA ALA A 282 5.34 -15.16 -19.51
C ALA A 282 3.90 -14.68 -19.23
N VAL A 283 3.65 -13.37 -19.43
CA VAL A 283 2.31 -12.78 -19.28
C VAL A 283 1.34 -13.36 -20.31
N GLU A 284 1.74 -13.45 -21.59
CA GLU A 284 0.89 -14.00 -22.66
C GLU A 284 0.56 -15.49 -22.44
N ALA A 285 1.56 -16.29 -22.06
CA ALA A 285 1.35 -17.70 -21.73
C ALA A 285 0.39 -17.87 -20.53
N ALA A 286 0.57 -17.06 -19.49
CA ALA A 286 -0.30 -17.08 -18.32
C ALA A 286 -1.74 -16.67 -18.67
N CYS A 287 -1.95 -15.62 -19.47
CA CYS A 287 -3.27 -15.22 -19.94
C CYS A 287 -3.98 -16.38 -20.65
N THR A 288 -3.30 -17.01 -21.59
CA THR A 288 -3.87 -18.14 -22.36
C THR A 288 -4.26 -19.30 -21.45
N SER A 289 -3.39 -19.69 -20.53
CA SER A 289 -3.62 -20.80 -19.60
C SER A 289 -4.77 -20.51 -18.63
N LEU A 290 -4.78 -19.35 -17.99
CA LEU A 290 -5.75 -19.00 -16.97
C LEU A 290 -7.16 -18.81 -17.54
N ILE A 291 -7.26 -18.16 -18.70
CA ILE A 291 -8.58 -17.97 -19.39
C ILE A 291 -9.17 -19.32 -19.81
N LYS A 292 -8.34 -20.21 -20.35
CA LYS A 292 -8.78 -21.54 -20.78
C LYS A 292 -9.28 -22.38 -19.60
N SER A 293 -8.61 -22.31 -18.45
CA SER A 293 -8.95 -23.17 -17.30
C SER A 293 -10.14 -22.67 -16.49
N HIS A 294 -10.43 -21.36 -16.48
CA HIS A 294 -11.41 -20.76 -15.59
C HIS A 294 -12.43 -19.84 -16.29
N SER A 295 -12.56 -19.91 -17.61
CA SER A 295 -13.52 -19.11 -18.40
C SER A 295 -13.41 -17.60 -18.13
N GLY A 296 -12.18 -17.10 -18.01
CA GLY A 296 -11.90 -15.68 -17.78
C GLY A 296 -11.89 -14.86 -19.06
N GLN A 297 -11.82 -13.56 -18.90
CA GLN A 297 -11.70 -12.58 -19.98
C GLN A 297 -10.45 -11.73 -19.78
N ARG A 298 -9.73 -11.44 -20.85
CA ARG A 298 -8.65 -10.45 -20.83
C ARG A 298 -9.23 -9.07 -21.12
N LEU A 299 -8.94 -8.13 -20.26
CA LEU A 299 -9.31 -6.73 -20.50
C LEU A 299 -8.24 -6.07 -21.37
N GLU A 300 -8.68 -5.13 -22.19
CA GLU A 300 -7.76 -4.35 -23.01
C GLU A 300 -6.91 -3.42 -22.12
N ASN A 301 -5.60 -3.37 -22.33
CA ASN A 301 -4.69 -2.52 -21.56
C ASN A 301 -4.90 -1.04 -21.92
N THR A 302 -5.87 -0.41 -21.31
CA THR A 302 -6.20 1.00 -21.48
C THR A 302 -5.69 1.83 -20.29
N PRO A 303 -5.53 3.15 -20.46
CA PRO A 303 -5.27 4.05 -19.33
C PRO A 303 -6.31 3.93 -18.21
N ALA A 304 -7.55 3.58 -18.53
CA ALA A 304 -8.62 3.41 -17.56
C ALA A 304 -8.38 2.18 -16.66
N ILE A 305 -7.90 1.04 -17.20
CA ILE A 305 -7.54 -0.13 -16.38
C ILE A 305 -6.38 0.22 -15.42
N ALA A 306 -5.39 0.98 -15.89
CA ALA A 306 -4.32 1.46 -15.02
C ALA A 306 -4.86 2.40 -13.92
N ALA A 307 -5.81 3.29 -14.27
CA ALA A 307 -6.47 4.17 -13.31
C ALA A 307 -7.26 3.39 -12.25
N ASP A 308 -7.92 2.29 -12.60
CA ASP A 308 -8.63 1.43 -11.64
C ASP A 308 -7.68 0.79 -10.62
N TRP A 309 -6.50 0.32 -11.05
CA TRP A 309 -5.49 -0.19 -10.11
C TRP A 309 -4.92 0.91 -9.21
N HIS A 310 -4.79 2.15 -9.72
CA HIS A 310 -4.44 3.31 -8.89
C HIS A 310 -5.59 3.68 -7.94
N ALA A 311 -6.83 3.63 -8.40
CA ALA A 311 -8.00 3.88 -7.56
C ALA A 311 -8.13 2.82 -6.44
N LEU A 312 -7.80 1.55 -6.70
CA LEU A 312 -7.70 0.52 -5.68
C LEU A 312 -6.59 0.87 -4.67
N ARG A 313 -5.40 1.23 -5.14
CA ARG A 313 -4.25 1.64 -4.32
C ARG A 313 -4.61 2.79 -3.36
N ASP A 314 -5.31 3.80 -3.86
CA ASP A 314 -5.61 5.02 -3.13
C ASP A 314 -7.01 5.02 -2.50
N GLN A 315 -7.72 3.87 -2.55
CA GLN A 315 -9.08 3.70 -2.00
C GLN A 315 -10.12 4.65 -2.62
N HIS A 316 -9.99 4.93 -3.90
CA HIS A 316 -10.92 5.75 -4.68
C HIS A 316 -11.94 4.92 -5.48
N LEU A 317 -11.87 3.58 -5.43
CA LEU A 317 -12.89 2.75 -6.06
C LEU A 317 -14.27 3.03 -5.48
N PRO A 318 -15.36 2.88 -6.25
CA PRO A 318 -16.72 3.06 -5.77
C PRO A 318 -16.98 2.31 -4.46
N TRP A 319 -16.50 1.08 -4.34
CA TRP A 319 -16.62 0.28 -3.12
C TRP A 319 -16.13 1.03 -1.86
N PHE A 320 -15.02 1.78 -1.93
CA PHE A 320 -14.55 2.60 -0.81
C PHE A 320 -15.32 3.91 -0.67
N ALA A 321 -15.68 4.54 -1.80
CA ALA A 321 -16.38 5.83 -1.85
C ALA A 321 -17.81 5.74 -1.29
N GLU A 322 -18.46 4.59 -1.46
CA GLU A 322 -19.81 4.30 -0.94
C GLU A 322 -19.85 4.07 0.57
N ARG A 323 -18.71 4.01 1.24
CA ARG A 323 -18.65 3.91 2.69
C ARG A 323 -19.31 5.15 3.31
N ARG A 324 -20.37 4.95 4.11
CA ARG A 324 -21.02 6.04 4.82
C ARG A 324 -20.12 6.67 5.88
N ALA A 325 -20.36 7.92 6.23
CA ALA A 325 -19.56 8.64 7.22
C ALA A 325 -19.65 8.03 8.64
N ASP A 326 -20.75 7.33 8.94
CA ASP A 326 -21.02 6.61 10.19
C ASP A 326 -20.52 5.16 10.20
N GLN A 327 -19.87 4.70 9.13
CA GLN A 327 -19.26 3.37 9.04
C GLN A 327 -17.77 3.42 9.26
N ASP A 328 -17.29 2.41 9.99
CA ASP A 328 -15.88 2.07 10.10
C ASP A 328 -15.37 1.37 8.82
N LEU A 329 -14.11 1.62 8.46
CA LEU A 329 -13.38 0.80 7.50
C LEU A 329 -12.32 -0.03 8.23
N TRP A 330 -12.47 -1.33 8.19
CA TRP A 330 -11.54 -2.28 8.79
C TRP A 330 -10.68 -2.95 7.74
N ARG A 331 -9.41 -3.16 8.09
CA ARG A 331 -8.46 -3.95 7.33
C ARG A 331 -8.08 -5.21 8.12
N LEU A 332 -8.51 -6.37 7.64
CA LEU A 332 -8.10 -7.65 8.19
C LEU A 332 -6.89 -8.17 7.38
N SER A 333 -5.80 -8.47 8.05
CA SER A 333 -4.64 -9.14 7.47
C SER A 333 -4.60 -10.57 7.98
N VAL A 334 -4.72 -11.53 7.07
CA VAL A 334 -4.81 -12.97 7.37
C VAL A 334 -3.87 -13.75 6.44
N PRO A 335 -3.54 -15.01 6.75
CA PRO A 335 -2.83 -15.86 5.79
C PRO A 335 -3.59 -15.94 4.45
N GLN A 336 -2.87 -15.95 3.33
CA GLN A 336 -3.50 -16.03 1.99
C GLN A 336 -4.37 -17.28 1.82
N THR A 337 -4.05 -18.36 2.52
CA THR A 337 -4.78 -19.63 2.53
C THR A 337 -6.08 -19.60 3.36
N THR A 338 -6.37 -18.49 4.05
CA THR A 338 -7.58 -18.35 4.87
C THR A 338 -8.83 -18.46 3.99
N PRO A 339 -9.80 -19.33 4.33
CA PRO A 339 -11.04 -19.46 3.59
C PRO A 339 -11.92 -18.20 3.71
N VAL A 340 -13.12 -18.26 3.16
CA VAL A 340 -14.15 -17.24 3.38
C VAL A 340 -14.39 -17.10 4.89
N LEU A 341 -14.33 -15.85 5.36
CA LEU A 341 -14.59 -15.49 6.76
C LEU A 341 -16.06 -15.12 6.92
N ASP A 342 -16.60 -15.43 8.09
CA ASP A 342 -17.92 -14.94 8.51
C ASP A 342 -17.78 -13.47 8.93
N LEU A 343 -18.23 -12.57 8.06
CA LEU A 343 -18.11 -11.12 8.19
C LEU A 343 -19.48 -10.47 8.05
N PRO A 344 -19.74 -9.33 8.70
CA PRO A 344 -21.05 -8.67 8.67
C PRO A 344 -21.47 -8.17 7.29
N GLU A 345 -20.50 -7.83 6.44
CA GLU A 345 -20.71 -7.44 5.04
C GLU A 345 -19.71 -8.12 4.12
N PRO A 346 -20.04 -8.33 2.83
CA PRO A 346 -19.08 -8.86 1.85
C PRO A 346 -17.83 -7.98 1.75
N PRO A 347 -16.64 -8.55 1.93
CA PRO A 347 -15.40 -7.79 1.89
C PRO A 347 -14.95 -7.50 0.46
N LEU A 348 -14.14 -6.45 0.29
CA LEU A 348 -13.21 -6.36 -0.83
C LEU A 348 -11.94 -7.12 -0.45
N VAL A 349 -11.52 -8.05 -1.31
CA VAL A 349 -10.40 -8.97 -1.05
C VAL A 349 -9.21 -8.63 -1.93
N GLU A 350 -8.06 -8.38 -1.33
CA GLU A 350 -6.79 -8.09 -2.01
C GLU A 350 -5.65 -9.05 -1.58
N TRP A 351 -4.46 -8.81 -2.12
CA TRP A 351 -3.21 -9.48 -1.77
C TRP A 351 -3.32 -11.01 -1.85
N HIS A 352 -3.93 -11.48 -2.96
CA HIS A 352 -4.17 -12.92 -3.21
C HIS A 352 -4.88 -13.63 -2.06
N GLY A 353 -5.81 -12.91 -1.42
CA GLY A 353 -6.57 -13.42 -0.28
C GLY A 353 -6.02 -13.02 1.09
N GLY A 354 -4.87 -12.37 1.19
CA GLY A 354 -4.24 -11.99 2.46
C GLY A 354 -4.82 -10.74 3.11
N GLN A 355 -5.54 -9.91 2.37
CA GLN A 355 -6.17 -8.70 2.87
C GLN A 355 -7.67 -8.71 2.60
N ARG A 356 -8.45 -8.35 3.63
CA ARG A 356 -9.90 -8.18 3.55
C ARG A 356 -10.25 -6.78 4.04
N TRP A 357 -10.88 -5.98 3.19
CA TRP A 357 -11.48 -4.72 3.57
C TRP A 357 -12.95 -4.95 3.95
N VAL A 358 -13.37 -4.42 5.07
CA VAL A 358 -14.74 -4.59 5.58
C VAL A 358 -15.28 -3.23 6.01
N ARG A 359 -16.44 -2.87 5.49
CA ARG A 359 -17.21 -1.72 5.96
C ARG A 359 -18.18 -2.21 7.02
N THR A 360 -18.29 -1.53 8.14
CA THR A 360 -19.23 -1.91 9.20
C THR A 360 -19.79 -0.69 9.91
N ASP A 361 -20.93 -0.83 10.51
CA ASP A 361 -21.37 0.11 11.51
C ASP A 361 -20.43 0.10 12.71
N ALA A 362 -20.40 1.21 13.47
CA ALA A 362 -19.55 1.33 14.65
C ALA A 362 -19.89 0.23 15.67
N GLY A 363 -18.85 -0.31 16.33
CA GLY A 363 -19.00 -1.34 17.37
C GLY A 363 -18.66 -2.76 16.97
N ALA A 364 -18.50 -3.08 15.68
CA ALA A 364 -18.15 -4.43 15.21
C ALA A 364 -16.69 -4.84 15.51
N GLY A 365 -15.85 -3.94 15.98
CA GLY A 365 -14.40 -4.13 16.09
C GLY A 365 -13.98 -5.34 16.92
N SER A 366 -14.64 -5.64 18.04
CA SER A 366 -14.32 -6.81 18.87
C SER A 366 -14.56 -8.13 18.12
N ALA A 367 -15.66 -8.24 17.38
CA ALA A 367 -15.98 -9.41 16.59
C ALA A 367 -14.97 -9.59 15.44
N LEU A 368 -14.65 -8.53 14.71
CA LEU A 368 -13.69 -8.56 13.60
C LEU A 368 -12.28 -8.97 14.07
N ARG A 369 -11.82 -8.45 15.21
CA ARG A 369 -10.53 -8.85 15.80
C ARG A 369 -10.51 -10.32 16.19
N LYS A 370 -11.60 -10.80 16.79
CA LYS A 370 -11.74 -12.23 17.15
C LYS A 370 -11.72 -13.12 15.91
N THR A 371 -12.45 -12.75 14.86
CA THR A 371 -12.49 -13.49 13.58
C THR A 371 -11.10 -13.50 12.92
N ALA A 372 -10.42 -12.35 12.83
CA ALA A 372 -9.08 -12.28 12.27
C ALA A 372 -8.07 -13.09 13.08
N ALA A 373 -8.10 -13.00 14.42
CA ALA A 373 -7.21 -13.74 15.30
C ALA A 373 -7.43 -15.26 15.21
N ALA A 374 -8.68 -15.71 15.10
CA ALA A 374 -9.00 -17.13 14.89
C ALA A 374 -8.44 -17.66 13.55
N ALA A 375 -8.33 -16.80 12.54
CA ALA A 375 -7.69 -17.11 11.26
C ALA A 375 -6.15 -16.96 11.29
N GLY A 376 -5.54 -16.69 12.43
CA GLY A 376 -4.09 -16.47 12.57
C GLY A 376 -3.61 -15.09 12.10
N GLY A 377 -4.51 -14.13 12.00
CA GLY A 377 -4.25 -12.77 11.55
C GLY A 377 -4.56 -11.70 12.60
N HIS A 378 -4.77 -10.47 12.13
CA HIS A 378 -5.14 -9.32 12.94
C HIS A 378 -6.06 -8.36 12.18
N ALA A 379 -6.75 -7.48 12.91
CA ALA A 379 -7.65 -6.47 12.34
C ALA A 379 -7.25 -5.07 12.77
N THR A 380 -7.16 -4.15 11.81
CA THR A 380 -6.86 -2.74 12.02
C THR A 380 -8.08 -1.91 11.71
N LEU A 381 -8.50 -1.02 12.61
CA LEU A 381 -9.46 0.03 12.31
C LEU A 381 -8.75 1.08 11.45
N PHE A 382 -8.92 0.97 10.13
CA PHE A 382 -8.18 1.78 9.17
C PHE A 382 -8.72 3.22 9.09
N ILE A 383 -10.04 3.36 8.95
CA ILE A 383 -10.74 4.65 9.04
C ILE A 383 -11.90 4.48 10.03
N ALA A 384 -11.93 5.29 11.09
CA ALA A 384 -13.05 5.28 12.00
C ALA A 384 -14.23 6.05 11.43
N ALA A 385 -15.42 5.62 11.79
CA ALA A 385 -16.65 6.41 11.67
C ALA A 385 -16.47 7.81 12.27
N ARG A 386 -17.14 8.81 11.72
CA ARG A 386 -17.25 10.12 12.38
C ARG A 386 -18.00 9.91 13.68
N ALA A 387 -17.49 10.52 14.76
CA ALA A 387 -17.89 10.28 16.13
C ALA A 387 -19.42 10.15 16.30
N GLY A 388 -19.84 8.94 16.66
CA GLY A 388 -21.10 8.64 17.31
C GLY A 388 -20.81 8.27 18.77
N ASP A 389 -21.82 7.90 19.53
CA ASP A 389 -21.77 7.60 20.98
C ASP A 389 -20.89 6.40 21.39
N SER A 390 -20.18 5.77 20.44
CA SER A 390 -19.22 4.69 20.71
C SER A 390 -17.92 5.32 21.19
N GLY A 391 -17.50 4.98 22.39
CA GLY A 391 -16.23 5.42 22.94
C GLY A 391 -15.02 5.09 22.05
N PRO A 392 -13.79 5.59 22.34
CA PRO A 392 -12.63 5.46 21.49
C PRO A 392 -12.27 3.98 21.28
N VAL A 393 -12.32 3.53 20.01
CA VAL A 393 -11.87 2.19 19.60
C VAL A 393 -10.41 2.28 19.17
N ALA A 394 -9.53 1.50 19.81
CA ALA A 394 -8.12 1.44 19.44
C ALA A 394 -7.95 1.06 17.95
N ARG A 395 -7.03 1.72 17.26
CA ARG A 395 -6.78 1.49 15.82
C ARG A 395 -6.14 0.14 15.54
N PHE A 396 -5.17 -0.24 16.36
CA PHE A 396 -4.43 -1.49 16.23
C PHE A 396 -4.84 -2.49 17.31
N ASP A 397 -4.59 -3.78 17.05
CA ASP A 397 -4.75 -4.81 18.07
C ASP A 397 -3.77 -4.59 19.22
N ALA A 398 -4.20 -4.87 20.43
CA ALA A 398 -3.33 -4.78 21.60
C ALA A 398 -2.13 -5.72 21.46
N LEU A 399 -0.96 -5.21 21.77
CA LEU A 399 0.26 -6.01 21.80
C LEU A 399 0.20 -7.05 22.92
N LYS A 400 0.51 -8.29 22.57
CA LYS A 400 0.60 -9.41 23.52
C LYS A 400 2.05 -9.60 23.99
N PRO A 401 2.28 -10.09 25.21
CA PRO A 401 3.63 -10.49 25.64
C PRO A 401 4.26 -11.52 24.68
N PRO A 402 5.55 -11.38 24.35
CA PRO A 402 6.52 -10.39 24.87
C PRO A 402 6.57 -9.08 24.05
N LEU A 403 5.76 -8.92 22.99
CA LEU A 403 5.84 -7.81 22.04
C LEU A 403 5.57 -6.45 22.73
N ASP A 404 4.63 -6.38 23.66
CA ASP A 404 4.33 -5.16 24.41
C ASP A 404 5.56 -4.61 25.15
N ARG A 405 6.33 -5.49 25.80
CA ARG A 405 7.58 -5.12 26.48
C ARG A 405 8.64 -4.67 25.48
N ILE A 406 8.82 -5.41 24.39
CA ILE A 406 9.81 -5.08 23.35
C ILE A 406 9.52 -3.71 22.75
N HIS A 407 8.27 -3.42 22.40
CA HIS A 407 7.89 -2.12 21.84
C HIS A 407 8.16 -0.98 22.82
N ARG A 408 7.82 -1.15 24.12
CA ARG A 408 8.11 -0.12 25.14
C ARG A 408 9.61 0.10 25.32
N GLN A 409 10.42 -0.96 25.32
CA GLN A 409 11.86 -0.84 25.42
C GLN A 409 12.45 -0.13 24.20
N LEU A 410 11.98 -0.47 22.98
CA LEU A 410 12.38 0.24 21.77
C LEU A 410 12.00 1.74 21.83
N LYS A 411 10.77 2.05 22.25
CA LYS A 411 10.36 3.45 22.42
C LYS A 411 11.26 4.17 23.43
N ALA A 412 11.51 3.57 24.59
CA ALA A 412 12.36 4.18 25.63
C ALA A 412 13.82 4.36 25.16
N GLU A 413 14.33 3.48 24.30
CA GLU A 413 15.70 3.59 23.78
C GLU A 413 15.82 4.67 22.71
N PHE A 414 14.86 4.72 21.76
CA PHE A 414 14.88 5.66 20.64
C PHE A 414 14.36 7.05 21.02
N ASP A 415 13.41 7.14 21.93
CA ASP A 415 12.77 8.38 22.38
C ASP A 415 12.61 8.41 23.91
N PRO A 416 13.73 8.48 24.65
CA PRO A 416 13.69 8.49 26.12
C PRO A 416 12.95 9.69 26.72
N ALA A 417 12.90 10.81 25.99
CA ALA A 417 12.14 12.00 26.41
C ALA A 417 10.63 11.89 26.15
N GLY A 418 10.18 10.89 25.36
CA GLY A 418 8.77 10.66 25.05
C GLY A 418 8.14 11.80 24.26
N ILE A 419 8.89 12.45 23.37
CA ILE A 419 8.42 13.65 22.65
C ILE A 419 7.83 13.36 21.26
N PHE A 420 8.14 12.22 20.64
CA PHE A 420 7.78 11.95 19.24
C PHE A 420 6.44 11.22 19.12
N ASN A 421 5.49 11.82 18.41
CA ASN A 421 4.22 11.24 17.98
C ASN A 421 3.58 10.33 19.06
N GLN A 422 3.60 10.79 20.31
CA GLN A 422 3.14 10.01 21.46
C GLN A 422 1.69 9.56 21.26
N GLY A 423 1.42 8.32 21.55
CA GLY A 423 0.10 7.72 21.41
C GLY A 423 -0.28 7.29 19.99
N ARG A 424 0.48 7.67 18.95
CA ARG A 424 0.10 7.41 17.53
C ARG A 424 0.03 5.94 17.15
N LEU A 425 0.88 5.10 17.72
CA LEU A 425 0.91 3.66 17.40
C LEU A 425 0.07 2.86 18.39
N TYR A 426 0.25 3.12 19.67
CA TYR A 426 -0.55 2.53 20.74
C TYR A 426 -0.79 3.57 21.84
N PRO A 427 -1.95 3.55 22.51
CA PRO A 427 -2.17 4.40 23.67
C PRO A 427 -1.08 4.18 24.73
N GLY A 428 -0.46 5.26 25.20
CA GLY A 428 0.60 5.22 26.20
C GLY A 428 2.02 4.96 25.67
N PHE A 429 2.21 5.04 24.35
CA PHE A 429 3.54 5.01 23.72
C PHE A 429 3.95 6.40 23.28
#